data_3343f7ca4b9eec4310d9bcb774161514
#
_entry.id   3343f7ca4b9eec4310d9bcb774161514
#
_cell.length_a   1.000
_cell.length_b   1.000
_cell.length_c   1.000
_cell.angle_alpha   90.00
_cell.angle_beta   90.00
_cell.angle_gamma   90.00
#
_symmetry.space_group_name_H-M   'P 1'
#
loop_
_entity.id
_entity.type
_entity.pdbx_description
1 polymer ?
#
loop_
_entity_poly.entity_id
_entity_poly.type
_entity_poly.pdbx_seq_one_letter_code
_entity_poly.pdbx_strand_id
1 'polypeptide(L)'
;MKTFPIAKKVKKVLKKHNDSRVDNYYWLRDDTRKNKEVLDYLKTERAYHDDWIKTQSNISNNYFKKLNGYIPAKDESLKIKRNGFFYFSESLKKNEYRKYYRSKKKNSKKELILDINKLAKNKKFYQVSGVSPSKDNQMLAYAEDINGRREYTIKVKYIKTGKNLSDKISGTDGQFIWSKDSKNIIYIKRDKTTLTSNQVFLHTIGTSQKNDILLFEETDPQFHCSLGISRDKEYGFIYSSQTNANEIQFFPLNNPTELKLILKRKKKHKYYVDIFDNTFYVMTNIGGQDNFSLKYSDLSVCHHFKKWKTILKESKKRYLLDFEIFKNHILLDVRENGLPQILKINSKNGAHEY
;
A
#
# COMPACT_ATOMS: atom_id res chain seq x y z
N MET A 1 -3.90 31.81 -31.18
CA MET A 1 -4.28 30.87 -30.14
C MET A 1 -5.75 30.49 -30.31
N LYS A 2 -6.12 29.23 -30.19
CA LYS A 2 -7.54 28.87 -30.11
C LYS A 2 -8.13 29.50 -28.85
N THR A 3 -9.41 29.90 -28.92
CA THR A 3 -10.13 30.33 -27.72
C THR A 3 -10.20 29.19 -26.72
N PHE A 4 -10.06 29.48 -25.42
CA PHE A 4 -10.18 28.49 -24.37
C PHE A 4 -11.60 27.90 -24.36
N PRO A 5 -11.76 26.60 -24.10
CA PRO A 5 -13.06 25.95 -24.02
C PRO A 5 -13.86 26.53 -22.84
N ILE A 6 -15.18 26.63 -23.02
CA ILE A 6 -16.09 27.10 -21.97
C ILE A 6 -17.11 25.98 -21.73
N ALA A 7 -17.12 25.44 -20.49
CA ALA A 7 -18.13 24.49 -20.10
C ALA A 7 -19.52 25.16 -20.05
N LYS A 8 -20.52 24.50 -20.63
CA LYS A 8 -21.91 24.98 -20.50
C LYS A 8 -22.36 24.92 -19.03
N LYS A 9 -23.20 25.85 -18.64
CA LYS A 9 -23.81 25.88 -17.32
C LYS A 9 -25.17 25.16 -17.36
N VAL A 10 -25.31 24.06 -16.63
CA VAL A 10 -26.56 23.32 -16.47
C VAL A 10 -26.90 23.25 -14.99
N LYS A 11 -27.89 24.03 -14.55
CA LYS A 11 -28.26 24.15 -13.14
C LYS A 11 -28.67 22.80 -12.56
N LYS A 12 -27.97 22.33 -11.52
CA LYS A 12 -28.33 21.19 -10.69
C LYS A 12 -28.35 21.61 -9.23
N VAL A 13 -29.46 21.38 -8.55
CA VAL A 13 -29.56 21.64 -7.10
C VAL A 13 -29.18 20.36 -6.37
N LEU A 14 -28.18 20.46 -5.50
CA LEU A 14 -27.72 19.40 -4.60
C LEU A 14 -28.20 19.72 -3.19
N LYS A 15 -28.92 18.78 -2.55
CA LYS A 15 -29.41 18.92 -1.18
C LYS A 15 -28.79 17.86 -0.29
N LYS A 16 -28.19 18.26 0.82
CA LYS A 16 -27.62 17.34 1.84
C LYS A 16 -27.50 18.08 3.19
N HIS A 17 -27.76 17.38 4.27
CA HIS A 17 -27.63 17.92 5.65
C HIS A 17 -28.38 19.27 5.88
N ASN A 18 -29.61 19.38 5.35
CA ASN A 18 -30.44 20.59 5.38
C ASN A 18 -29.83 21.81 4.64
N ASP A 19 -28.75 21.60 3.86
CA ASP A 19 -28.16 22.59 3.01
C ASP A 19 -28.52 22.36 1.52
N SER A 20 -28.55 23.43 0.75
CA SER A 20 -28.90 23.42 -0.68
C SER A 20 -27.93 24.29 -1.46
N ARG A 21 -27.19 23.69 -2.40
CA ARG A 21 -26.29 24.41 -3.29
C ARG A 21 -26.60 24.15 -4.75
N VAL A 22 -26.29 25.14 -5.59
CA VAL A 22 -26.37 25.01 -7.05
C VAL A 22 -25.01 24.63 -7.59
N ASP A 23 -24.95 23.54 -8.34
CA ASP A 23 -23.79 23.14 -9.11
C ASP A 23 -24.13 23.19 -10.60
N ASN A 24 -23.56 24.16 -11.30
CA ASN A 24 -23.80 24.35 -12.73
C ASN A 24 -22.98 23.39 -13.62
N TYR A 25 -22.04 22.66 -13.05
CA TYR A 25 -21.11 21.78 -13.77
C TYR A 25 -21.27 20.32 -13.37
N TYR A 26 -22.31 19.96 -12.61
CA TYR A 26 -22.58 18.58 -12.22
C TYR A 26 -22.73 17.61 -13.39
N TRP A 27 -23.12 18.11 -14.57
CA TRP A 27 -23.24 17.32 -15.79
C TRP A 27 -21.91 16.71 -16.25
N LEU A 28 -20.74 17.28 -15.84
CA LEU A 28 -19.41 16.74 -16.10
C LEU A 28 -19.14 15.43 -15.32
N ARG A 29 -19.96 15.14 -14.29
CA ARG A 29 -19.85 13.88 -13.57
C ARG A 29 -20.51 12.77 -14.38
N ASP A 30 -19.68 11.90 -14.95
CA ASP A 30 -20.10 10.68 -15.61
C ASP A 30 -19.39 9.48 -15.00
N ASP A 31 -20.05 8.80 -14.06
CA ASP A 31 -19.48 7.64 -13.36
C ASP A 31 -19.29 6.45 -14.33
N THR A 32 -20.03 6.41 -15.45
CA THR A 32 -19.89 5.39 -16.50
C THR A 32 -18.71 5.66 -17.43
N ARG A 33 -18.28 6.92 -17.54
CA ARG A 33 -17.23 7.41 -18.46
C ARG A 33 -17.53 7.11 -19.94
N LYS A 34 -18.79 7.14 -20.30
CA LYS A 34 -19.29 6.83 -21.66
C LYS A 34 -20.10 7.98 -22.27
N ASN A 35 -20.46 8.97 -21.49
CA ASN A 35 -21.25 10.10 -21.98
C ASN A 35 -20.46 10.87 -23.05
N LYS A 36 -20.96 10.84 -24.28
CA LYS A 36 -20.30 11.46 -25.44
C LYS A 36 -20.06 12.93 -25.24
N GLU A 37 -21.03 13.67 -24.70
CA GLU A 37 -20.93 15.11 -24.49
C GLU A 37 -19.80 15.48 -23.50
N VAL A 38 -19.71 14.75 -22.39
CA VAL A 38 -18.63 14.92 -21.41
C VAL A 38 -17.28 14.60 -22.04
N LEU A 39 -17.19 13.49 -22.76
CA LEU A 39 -15.95 13.07 -23.42
C LEU A 39 -15.49 14.06 -24.49
N ASP A 40 -16.43 14.61 -25.29
CA ASP A 40 -16.11 15.58 -26.33
C ASP A 40 -15.64 16.91 -25.71
N TYR A 41 -16.28 17.37 -24.63
CA TYR A 41 -15.80 18.55 -23.90
C TYR A 41 -14.38 18.34 -23.35
N LEU A 42 -14.11 17.20 -22.71
CA LEU A 42 -12.76 16.88 -22.20
C LEU A 42 -11.71 16.82 -23.31
N LYS A 43 -12.08 16.37 -24.52
CA LYS A 43 -11.17 16.40 -25.68
C LYS A 43 -10.85 17.83 -26.13
N THR A 44 -11.83 18.77 -26.07
CA THR A 44 -11.57 20.17 -26.41
C THR A 44 -10.62 20.84 -25.41
N GLU A 45 -10.79 20.58 -24.10
CA GLU A 45 -9.87 21.00 -23.05
C GLU A 45 -8.46 20.46 -23.27
N ARG A 46 -8.35 19.17 -23.58
CA ARG A 46 -7.06 18.54 -23.86
C ARG A 46 -6.40 19.15 -25.10
N ALA A 47 -7.16 19.37 -26.17
CA ALA A 47 -6.62 19.97 -27.39
C ALA A 47 -6.12 21.41 -27.16
N TYR A 48 -6.85 22.20 -26.36
CA TYR A 48 -6.43 23.54 -25.98
C TYR A 48 -5.11 23.50 -25.16
N HIS A 49 -5.05 22.64 -24.14
CA HIS A 49 -3.84 22.45 -23.35
C HIS A 49 -2.65 22.04 -24.22
N ASP A 50 -2.83 21.06 -25.12
CA ASP A 50 -1.75 20.57 -25.97
C ASP A 50 -1.23 21.64 -26.93
N ASP A 51 -2.13 22.49 -27.47
CA ASP A 51 -1.75 23.64 -28.29
C ASP A 51 -0.97 24.70 -27.47
N TRP A 52 -1.40 24.95 -26.23
CA TRP A 52 -0.68 25.87 -25.34
C TRP A 52 0.72 25.32 -24.98
N ILE A 53 0.84 24.04 -24.63
CA ILE A 53 2.14 23.41 -24.33
C ILE A 53 3.11 23.47 -25.52
N LYS A 54 2.60 23.37 -26.76
CA LYS A 54 3.44 23.54 -27.96
C LYS A 54 4.10 24.91 -28.02
N THR A 55 3.40 25.98 -27.57
CA THR A 55 3.98 27.35 -27.53
C THR A 55 5.10 27.46 -26.50
N GLN A 56 5.11 26.57 -25.48
CA GLN A 56 6.11 26.52 -24.42
C GLN A 56 7.16 25.42 -24.64
N SER A 57 7.21 24.83 -25.84
CA SER A 57 8.02 23.64 -26.13
C SER A 57 9.53 23.79 -25.80
N ASN A 58 10.11 24.98 -26.06
CA ASN A 58 11.52 25.24 -25.74
C ASN A 58 11.78 25.18 -24.22
N ILE A 59 10.93 25.80 -23.42
CA ILE A 59 11.04 25.79 -21.97
C ILE A 59 10.82 24.38 -21.44
N SER A 60 9.75 23.73 -21.86
CA SER A 60 9.39 22.36 -21.50
C SER A 60 10.51 21.37 -21.81
N ASN A 61 11.07 21.40 -23.03
CA ASN A 61 12.14 20.52 -23.46
C ASN A 61 13.43 20.77 -22.69
N ASN A 62 13.78 22.04 -22.39
CA ASN A 62 14.96 22.37 -21.61
C ASN A 62 14.84 21.86 -20.17
N TYR A 63 13.69 22.03 -19.51
CA TYR A 63 13.44 21.46 -18.18
C TYR A 63 13.47 19.92 -18.21
N PHE A 64 12.80 19.31 -19.17
CA PHE A 64 12.82 17.85 -19.32
C PHE A 64 14.24 17.30 -19.49
N LYS A 65 15.06 17.93 -20.36
CA LYS A 65 16.46 17.56 -20.56
C LYS A 65 17.27 17.69 -19.28
N LYS A 66 17.09 18.79 -18.54
CA LYS A 66 17.77 19.04 -17.26
C LYS A 66 17.36 18.01 -16.20
N LEU A 67 16.07 17.78 -15.98
CA LEU A 67 15.56 16.80 -15.01
C LEU A 67 16.01 15.37 -15.37
N ASN A 68 15.92 15.01 -16.64
CA ASN A 68 16.38 13.70 -17.11
C ASN A 68 17.91 13.53 -16.95
N GLY A 69 18.66 14.63 -16.90
CA GLY A 69 20.11 14.64 -16.59
C GLY A 69 20.42 14.13 -15.18
N TYR A 70 19.54 14.36 -14.21
CA TYR A 70 19.72 13.91 -12.83
C TYR A 70 19.40 12.42 -12.61
N ILE A 71 18.76 11.75 -13.57
CA ILE A 71 18.46 10.32 -13.47
C ILE A 71 19.76 9.53 -13.66
N PRO A 72 20.20 8.70 -12.69
CA PRO A 72 21.40 7.90 -12.82
C PRO A 72 21.28 6.87 -13.94
N ALA A 73 22.41 6.50 -14.55
CA ALA A 73 22.44 5.49 -15.62
C ALA A 73 21.92 4.12 -15.12
N LYS A 74 22.19 3.81 -13.86
CA LYS A 74 21.69 2.62 -13.16
C LYS A 74 21.36 3.00 -11.71
N ASP A 75 20.22 2.50 -11.22
CA ASP A 75 19.81 2.54 -9.82
C ASP A 75 19.45 1.13 -9.35
N GLU A 76 19.98 0.72 -8.20
CA GLU A 76 19.75 -0.60 -7.59
C GLU A 76 19.19 -0.41 -6.17
N SER A 77 18.09 -1.10 -5.87
CA SER A 77 17.55 -1.10 -4.50
C SER A 77 18.48 -1.85 -3.54
N LEU A 78 18.30 -1.64 -2.24
CA LEU A 78 18.95 -2.47 -1.23
C LEU A 78 18.63 -3.95 -1.45
N LYS A 79 19.62 -4.81 -1.22
CA LYS A 79 19.47 -6.27 -1.27
C LYS A 79 18.96 -6.78 0.05
N ILE A 80 17.67 -7.13 0.11
CA ILE A 80 17.00 -7.57 1.33
C ILE A 80 16.96 -9.10 1.38
N LYS A 81 17.48 -9.70 2.45
CA LYS A 81 17.45 -11.14 2.66
C LYS A 81 16.06 -11.59 3.11
N ARG A 82 15.44 -12.50 2.34
CA ARG A 82 14.16 -13.14 2.65
C ARG A 82 14.22 -14.64 2.31
N ASN A 83 13.86 -15.50 3.25
CA ASN A 83 13.75 -16.94 3.03
C ASN A 83 14.97 -17.55 2.30
N GLY A 84 16.19 -17.18 2.70
CA GLY A 84 17.44 -17.71 2.15
C GLY A 84 17.95 -17.09 0.84
N PHE A 85 17.22 -16.12 0.25
CA PHE A 85 17.63 -15.36 -0.94
C PHE A 85 17.73 -13.87 -0.62
N PHE A 86 18.57 -13.15 -1.38
CA PHE A 86 18.59 -11.70 -1.47
C PHE A 86 17.71 -11.24 -2.63
N TYR A 87 16.71 -10.42 -2.35
CA TYR A 87 15.80 -9.83 -3.34
C TYR A 87 16.12 -8.35 -3.53
N PHE A 88 16.11 -7.88 -4.77
CA PHE A 88 16.40 -6.50 -5.14
C PHE A 88 15.84 -6.18 -6.53
N SER A 89 15.80 -4.89 -6.87
CA SER A 89 15.37 -4.41 -8.18
C SER A 89 16.41 -3.47 -8.78
N GLU A 90 16.49 -3.45 -10.11
CA GLU A 90 17.34 -2.53 -10.86
C GLU A 90 16.51 -1.69 -11.82
N SER A 91 16.86 -0.42 -11.93
CA SER A 91 16.40 0.50 -12.96
C SER A 91 17.58 0.92 -13.82
N LEU A 92 17.39 0.93 -15.13
CA LEU A 92 18.36 1.47 -16.08
C LEU A 92 17.73 2.70 -16.74
N LYS A 93 18.49 3.77 -16.95
CA LYS A 93 18.00 5.02 -17.55
C LYS A 93 17.29 4.84 -18.89
N LYS A 94 17.73 3.84 -19.68
CA LYS A 94 17.12 3.48 -20.98
C LYS A 94 15.81 2.70 -20.88
N ASN A 95 15.42 2.26 -19.68
CA ASN A 95 14.24 1.46 -19.43
C ASN A 95 13.22 2.29 -18.65
N GLU A 96 11.95 2.14 -18.98
CA GLU A 96 10.86 2.81 -18.28
C GLU A 96 10.56 2.17 -16.92
N TYR A 97 10.78 0.84 -16.81
CA TYR A 97 10.40 0.05 -15.65
C TYR A 97 11.57 -0.69 -15.02
N ARG A 98 11.43 -1.05 -13.75
CA ARG A 98 12.39 -1.86 -13.00
C ARG A 98 12.35 -3.32 -13.43
N LYS A 99 13.50 -4.01 -13.24
CA LYS A 99 13.64 -5.47 -13.28
C LYS A 99 13.88 -5.96 -11.87
N TYR A 100 13.25 -7.08 -11.50
CA TYR A 100 13.37 -7.69 -10.18
C TYR A 100 14.22 -8.94 -10.25
N TYR A 101 15.10 -9.07 -9.25
CA TYR A 101 16.09 -10.13 -9.17
C TYR A 101 16.11 -10.78 -7.80
N ARG A 102 16.67 -12.01 -7.77
CA ARG A 102 17.11 -12.64 -6.54
C ARG A 102 18.50 -13.25 -6.71
N SER A 103 19.21 -13.48 -5.59
CA SER A 103 20.50 -14.17 -5.56
C SER A 103 20.68 -14.96 -4.25
N LYS A 104 21.47 -16.02 -4.28
CA LYS A 104 21.74 -16.85 -3.09
C LYS A 104 22.61 -16.13 -2.05
N LYS A 105 23.59 -15.36 -2.52
CA LYS A 105 24.48 -14.54 -1.68
C LYS A 105 24.41 -13.08 -2.17
N LYS A 106 24.75 -12.12 -1.29
CA LYS A 106 24.66 -10.68 -1.60
C LYS A 106 25.36 -10.29 -2.92
N ASN A 107 26.49 -10.92 -3.24
CA ASN A 107 27.31 -10.64 -4.43
C ASN A 107 27.45 -11.82 -5.40
N SER A 108 26.53 -12.81 -5.37
CA SER A 108 26.53 -13.92 -6.32
C SER A 108 25.72 -13.62 -7.57
N LYS A 109 25.79 -14.52 -8.56
CA LYS A 109 25.01 -14.44 -9.80
C LYS A 109 23.53 -14.18 -9.48
N LYS A 110 22.97 -13.13 -10.10
CA LYS A 110 21.57 -12.76 -9.97
C LYS A 110 20.70 -13.54 -10.94
N GLU A 111 19.52 -13.94 -10.48
CA GLU A 111 18.45 -14.55 -11.27
C GLU A 111 17.36 -13.50 -11.51
N LEU A 112 16.99 -13.26 -12.77
CA LEU A 112 15.88 -12.39 -13.12
C LEU A 112 14.55 -13.08 -12.82
N ILE A 113 13.73 -12.50 -11.94
CA ILE A 113 12.44 -13.07 -11.55
C ILE A 113 11.24 -12.33 -12.19
N LEU A 114 11.39 -11.02 -12.49
CA LEU A 114 10.37 -10.25 -13.19
C LEU A 114 10.99 -9.11 -14.01
N ASP A 115 10.65 -9.04 -15.29
CA ASP A 115 10.99 -7.91 -16.17
C ASP A 115 9.71 -7.17 -16.56
N ILE A 116 9.46 -6.04 -15.89
CA ILE A 116 8.26 -5.25 -16.16
C ILE A 116 8.28 -4.66 -17.56
N ASN A 117 9.46 -4.34 -18.13
CA ASN A 117 9.56 -3.81 -19.48
C ASN A 117 9.05 -4.81 -20.53
N LYS A 118 9.28 -6.12 -20.31
CA LYS A 118 8.70 -7.17 -21.17
C LYS A 118 7.19 -7.25 -21.06
N LEU A 119 6.66 -7.11 -19.83
CA LEU A 119 5.21 -7.17 -19.57
C LEU A 119 4.47 -5.95 -20.13
N ALA A 120 5.12 -4.78 -20.11
CA ALA A 120 4.58 -3.52 -20.62
C ALA A 120 4.57 -3.40 -22.15
N LYS A 121 5.35 -4.26 -22.86
CA LYS A 121 5.47 -4.21 -24.33
C LYS A 121 4.08 -4.22 -24.99
N ASN A 122 3.87 -3.30 -25.92
CA ASN A 122 2.61 -3.12 -26.68
C ASN A 122 1.38 -2.73 -25.83
N LYS A 123 1.56 -2.23 -24.60
CA LYS A 123 0.48 -1.72 -23.76
C LYS A 123 0.52 -0.20 -23.72
N LYS A 124 -0.63 0.45 -23.80
CA LYS A 124 -0.74 1.92 -23.70
C LYS A 124 -0.43 2.42 -22.29
N PHE A 125 -0.70 1.62 -21.29
CA PHE A 125 -0.41 1.87 -19.89
C PHE A 125 -0.05 0.54 -19.22
N TYR A 126 0.92 0.57 -18.32
CA TYR A 126 1.29 -0.58 -17.50
C TYR A 126 1.88 -0.14 -16.17
N GLN A 127 1.38 -0.69 -15.11
CA GLN A 127 1.92 -0.46 -13.77
C GLN A 127 1.92 -1.77 -12.98
N VAL A 128 2.95 -2.00 -12.16
CA VAL A 128 3.03 -3.14 -11.25
C VAL A 128 3.11 -2.65 -9.82
N SER A 129 2.33 -3.27 -8.96
CA SER A 129 2.35 -3.10 -7.50
C SER A 129 2.55 -4.48 -6.86
N GLY A 130 3.04 -4.51 -5.63
CA GLY A 130 3.05 -5.71 -4.81
C GLY A 130 3.85 -6.88 -5.40
N VAL A 131 5.12 -6.73 -5.71
CA VAL A 131 5.97 -7.86 -6.16
C VAL A 131 6.44 -8.64 -4.93
N SER A 132 5.96 -9.87 -4.76
CA SER A 132 6.25 -10.70 -3.57
C SER A 132 6.49 -12.16 -3.91
N PRO A 133 7.66 -12.72 -3.56
CA PRO A 133 7.88 -14.16 -3.64
C PRO A 133 7.09 -14.90 -2.56
N SER A 134 6.67 -16.13 -2.88
CA SER A 134 6.10 -17.06 -1.90
C SER A 134 7.12 -17.42 -0.81
N LYS A 135 6.67 -17.91 0.33
CA LYS A 135 7.54 -18.23 1.47
C LYS A 135 8.55 -19.34 1.16
N ASP A 136 8.17 -20.29 0.30
CA ASP A 136 9.02 -21.37 -0.20
C ASP A 136 9.94 -20.95 -1.37
N ASN A 137 9.84 -19.71 -1.85
CA ASN A 137 10.58 -19.16 -2.98
C ASN A 137 10.32 -19.86 -4.34
N GLN A 138 9.24 -20.64 -4.48
CA GLN A 138 8.89 -21.31 -5.73
C GLN A 138 8.11 -20.40 -6.68
N MET A 139 7.24 -19.55 -6.13
CA MET A 139 6.33 -18.69 -6.87
C MET A 139 6.60 -17.21 -6.61
N LEU A 140 6.16 -16.39 -7.56
CA LEU A 140 6.14 -14.93 -7.48
C LEU A 140 4.74 -14.44 -7.78
N ALA A 141 4.13 -13.71 -6.85
CA ALA A 141 2.93 -12.96 -7.11
C ALA A 141 3.27 -11.48 -7.39
N TYR A 142 2.51 -10.87 -8.30
CA TYR A 142 2.58 -9.45 -8.59
C TYR A 142 1.21 -8.94 -9.05
N ALA A 143 0.92 -7.68 -8.78
CA ALA A 143 -0.34 -7.05 -9.17
C ALA A 143 -0.10 -6.08 -10.33
N GLU A 144 -0.83 -6.23 -11.44
CA GLU A 144 -0.72 -5.36 -12.62
C GLU A 144 -1.97 -4.53 -12.85
N ASP A 145 -1.79 -3.24 -13.18
CA ASP A 145 -2.81 -2.36 -13.75
C ASP A 145 -2.44 -2.04 -15.20
N ILE A 146 -3.36 -2.33 -16.12
CA ILE A 146 -3.18 -2.10 -17.56
C ILE A 146 -4.05 -0.95 -18.10
N ASN A 147 -4.84 -0.31 -17.22
CA ASN A 147 -5.83 0.70 -17.57
C ASN A 147 -5.54 2.08 -16.95
N GLY A 148 -4.61 2.19 -16.01
CA GLY A 148 -4.31 3.42 -15.27
C GLY A 148 -5.39 3.82 -14.27
N ARG A 149 -6.18 2.86 -13.79
CA ARG A 149 -7.29 3.10 -12.84
C ARG A 149 -6.97 2.68 -11.41
N ARG A 150 -5.75 2.21 -11.17
CA ARG A 150 -5.36 1.59 -9.90
C ARG A 150 -6.26 0.42 -9.53
N GLU A 151 -6.84 -0.24 -10.54
CA GLU A 151 -7.56 -1.49 -10.41
C GLU A 151 -6.63 -2.61 -10.87
N TYR A 152 -6.11 -3.33 -9.91
CA TYR A 152 -5.07 -4.32 -10.16
C TYR A 152 -5.64 -5.72 -10.32
N THR A 153 -4.92 -6.51 -11.12
CA THR A 153 -5.09 -7.95 -11.20
C THR A 153 -3.84 -8.61 -10.65
N ILE A 154 -3.98 -9.43 -9.61
CA ILE A 154 -2.88 -10.22 -9.07
C ILE A 154 -2.69 -11.44 -9.96
N LYS A 155 -1.43 -11.68 -10.34
CA LYS A 155 -0.98 -12.84 -11.11
C LYS A 155 0.11 -13.57 -10.35
N VAL A 156 0.18 -14.88 -10.58
CA VAL A 156 1.17 -15.76 -9.97
C VAL A 156 1.94 -16.49 -11.06
N LYS A 157 3.25 -16.67 -10.85
CA LYS A 157 4.12 -17.41 -11.77
C LYS A 157 5.14 -18.24 -11.00
N TYR A 158 5.55 -19.36 -11.56
CA TYR A 158 6.71 -20.10 -11.07
C TYR A 158 8.01 -19.33 -11.40
N ILE A 159 8.86 -19.13 -10.38
CA ILE A 159 10.11 -18.37 -10.56
C ILE A 159 11.07 -19.13 -11.48
N LYS A 160 11.26 -20.44 -11.24
CA LYS A 160 12.22 -21.26 -11.98
C LYS A 160 11.93 -21.35 -13.49
N THR A 161 10.68 -21.53 -13.87
CA THR A 161 10.26 -21.72 -15.26
C THR A 161 9.80 -20.44 -15.95
N GLY A 162 9.41 -19.45 -15.15
CA GLY A 162 8.75 -18.23 -15.62
C GLY A 162 7.31 -18.42 -16.10
N LYS A 163 6.74 -19.65 -16.01
CA LYS A 163 5.39 -19.99 -16.45
C LYS A 163 4.37 -19.36 -15.48
N ASN A 164 3.38 -18.66 -16.03
CA ASN A 164 2.26 -18.15 -15.23
C ASN A 164 1.33 -19.29 -14.82
N LEU A 165 0.79 -19.20 -13.61
CA LEU A 165 -0.35 -20.00 -13.19
C LEU A 165 -1.64 -19.46 -13.84
N SER A 166 -2.71 -20.24 -13.75
CA SER A 166 -4.06 -19.84 -14.23
C SER A 166 -4.69 -18.78 -13.33
N ASP A 167 -4.19 -18.60 -12.13
CA ASP A 167 -4.71 -17.68 -11.14
C ASP A 167 -4.70 -16.24 -11.66
N LYS A 168 -5.89 -15.61 -11.58
CA LYS A 168 -6.13 -14.24 -12.02
C LYS A 168 -7.12 -13.59 -11.06
N ILE A 169 -6.60 -12.88 -10.07
CA ILE A 169 -7.42 -12.24 -9.04
C ILE A 169 -7.62 -10.77 -9.40
N SER A 170 -8.80 -10.43 -9.90
CA SER A 170 -9.14 -9.11 -10.44
C SER A 170 -9.89 -8.23 -9.44
N GLY A 171 -9.95 -6.91 -9.70
CA GLY A 171 -10.68 -5.94 -8.89
C GLY A 171 -10.00 -5.65 -7.55
N THR A 172 -8.68 -5.80 -7.49
CA THR A 172 -7.89 -5.58 -6.27
C THR A 172 -7.31 -4.16 -6.23
N ASP A 173 -6.83 -3.73 -5.07
CA ASP A 173 -6.07 -2.48 -4.92
C ASP A 173 -4.56 -2.66 -5.12
N GLY A 174 -4.12 -3.90 -5.34
CA GLY A 174 -2.72 -4.27 -5.54
C GLY A 174 -1.99 -4.71 -4.27
N GLN A 175 -2.63 -4.64 -3.10
CA GLN A 175 -2.08 -5.16 -1.85
C GLN A 175 -2.42 -6.64 -1.69
N PHE A 176 -1.44 -7.43 -1.31
CA PHE A 176 -1.62 -8.84 -0.98
C PHE A 176 -0.47 -9.37 -0.12
N ILE A 177 -0.72 -10.43 0.61
CA ILE A 177 0.27 -11.18 1.40
C ILE A 177 0.11 -12.70 1.17
N TRP A 178 1.20 -13.43 1.31
CA TRP A 178 1.22 -14.89 1.24
C TRP A 178 0.92 -15.52 2.60
N SER A 179 0.17 -16.63 2.61
CA SER A 179 0.11 -17.53 3.76
C SER A 179 1.47 -18.18 4.03
N LYS A 180 1.66 -18.72 5.23
CA LYS A 180 2.94 -19.33 5.64
C LYS A 180 3.33 -20.54 4.80
N ASP A 181 2.37 -21.35 4.38
CA ASP A 181 2.52 -22.54 3.55
C ASP A 181 2.64 -22.26 2.04
N SER A 182 2.57 -21.00 1.62
CA SER A 182 2.59 -20.59 0.20
C SER A 182 1.40 -21.07 -0.64
N LYS A 183 0.33 -21.58 -0.02
CA LYS A 183 -0.83 -22.10 -0.74
C LYS A 183 -1.93 -21.07 -0.92
N ASN A 184 -1.90 -19.96 -0.17
CA ASN A 184 -2.94 -18.96 -0.21
C ASN A 184 -2.36 -17.55 -0.36
N ILE A 185 -3.17 -16.67 -0.94
CA ILE A 185 -2.96 -15.23 -1.02
C ILE A 185 -4.12 -14.53 -0.29
N ILE A 186 -3.80 -13.69 0.68
CA ILE A 186 -4.74 -12.77 1.30
C ILE A 186 -4.64 -11.45 0.55
N TYR A 187 -5.74 -10.90 0.05
CA TYR A 187 -5.74 -9.72 -0.79
C TYR A 187 -6.91 -8.78 -0.50
N ILE A 188 -6.77 -7.53 -0.93
CA ILE A 188 -7.82 -6.52 -0.80
C ILE A 188 -8.57 -6.36 -2.12
N LYS A 189 -9.88 -6.41 -2.04
CA LYS A 189 -10.80 -6.08 -3.13
C LYS A 189 -11.39 -4.69 -2.92
N ARG A 190 -11.60 -3.98 -4.03
CA ARG A 190 -12.17 -2.64 -4.02
C ARG A 190 -13.66 -2.68 -4.34
N ASP A 191 -14.42 -1.82 -3.70
CA ASP A 191 -15.77 -1.51 -4.13
C ASP A 191 -15.75 -0.91 -5.55
N LYS A 192 -16.61 -1.42 -6.43
CA LYS A 192 -16.62 -1.03 -7.85
C LYS A 192 -17.09 0.41 -8.09
N THR A 193 -17.90 0.95 -7.20
CA THR A 193 -18.53 2.26 -7.33
C THR A 193 -17.71 3.33 -6.65
N THR A 194 -17.37 3.12 -5.39
CA THR A 194 -16.62 4.08 -4.57
C THR A 194 -15.11 3.97 -4.76
N LEU A 195 -14.63 2.85 -5.30
CA LEU A 195 -13.22 2.47 -5.42
C LEU A 195 -12.50 2.37 -4.07
N THR A 196 -13.24 2.25 -2.99
CA THR A 196 -12.70 2.09 -1.64
C THR A 196 -12.22 0.66 -1.43
N SER A 197 -11.06 0.49 -0.82
CA SER A 197 -10.52 -0.80 -0.38
C SER A 197 -11.28 -1.23 0.88
N ASN A 198 -12.29 -2.09 0.75
CA ASN A 198 -13.23 -2.38 1.83
C ASN A 198 -13.43 -3.87 2.13
N GLN A 199 -12.92 -4.77 1.30
CA GLN A 199 -13.07 -6.21 1.52
C GLN A 199 -11.72 -6.91 1.49
N VAL A 200 -11.51 -7.88 2.39
CA VAL A 200 -10.32 -8.73 2.45
C VAL A 200 -10.74 -10.17 2.18
N PHE A 201 -10.09 -10.80 1.21
CA PHE A 201 -10.36 -12.16 0.78
C PHE A 201 -9.15 -13.07 0.93
N LEU A 202 -9.40 -14.37 1.07
CA LEU A 202 -8.45 -15.45 0.99
C LEU A 202 -8.65 -16.21 -0.31
N HIS A 203 -7.62 -16.25 -1.15
CA HIS A 203 -7.56 -17.01 -2.39
C HIS A 203 -6.67 -18.23 -2.23
N THR A 204 -7.15 -19.42 -2.61
CA THR A 204 -6.33 -20.64 -2.67
C THR A 204 -5.72 -20.78 -4.06
N ILE A 205 -4.39 -20.88 -4.13
CA ILE A 205 -3.65 -21.01 -5.40
C ILE A 205 -4.14 -22.23 -6.19
N GLY A 206 -4.37 -22.02 -7.48
CA GLY A 206 -4.90 -23.04 -8.40
C GLY A 206 -6.42 -23.15 -8.44
N THR A 207 -7.14 -22.28 -7.71
CA THR A 207 -8.61 -22.28 -7.70
C THR A 207 -9.18 -21.05 -8.43
N SER A 208 -10.50 -21.07 -8.69
CA SER A 208 -11.20 -19.89 -9.24
C SER A 208 -11.41 -18.83 -8.17
N GLN A 209 -11.24 -17.54 -8.53
CA GLN A 209 -11.56 -16.40 -7.66
C GLN A 209 -13.01 -16.43 -7.12
N LYS A 210 -13.93 -17.13 -7.77
CA LYS A 210 -15.31 -17.27 -7.30
C LYS A 210 -15.43 -18.07 -6.00
N ASN A 211 -14.42 -18.88 -5.70
CA ASN A 211 -14.37 -19.73 -4.51
C ASN A 211 -13.63 -19.04 -3.34
N ASP A 212 -13.21 -17.79 -3.51
CA ASP A 212 -12.46 -17.07 -2.49
C ASP A 212 -13.31 -16.81 -1.25
N ILE A 213 -12.69 -16.93 -0.10
CA ILE A 213 -13.35 -16.76 1.20
C ILE A 213 -13.24 -15.30 1.62
N LEU A 214 -14.36 -14.65 1.91
CA LEU A 214 -14.39 -13.32 2.52
C LEU A 214 -13.93 -13.44 3.99
N LEU A 215 -12.81 -12.81 4.33
CA LEU A 215 -12.29 -12.77 5.69
C LEU A 215 -12.83 -11.59 6.48
N PHE A 216 -12.91 -10.42 5.85
CA PHE A 216 -13.33 -9.19 6.50
C PHE A 216 -13.99 -8.23 5.50
N GLU A 217 -15.03 -7.53 5.95
CA GLU A 217 -15.67 -6.46 5.20
C GLU A 217 -15.83 -5.22 6.07
N GLU A 218 -15.32 -4.09 5.56
CA GLU A 218 -15.54 -2.78 6.14
C GLU A 218 -16.82 -2.17 5.54
N THR A 219 -17.81 -1.94 6.39
CA THR A 219 -19.13 -1.40 5.99
C THR A 219 -19.24 0.11 6.17
N ASP A 220 -18.37 0.73 6.96
CA ASP A 220 -18.34 2.19 7.14
C ASP A 220 -17.55 2.83 5.98
N PRO A 221 -18.20 3.63 5.12
CA PRO A 221 -17.55 4.22 3.95
C PRO A 221 -16.45 5.25 4.30
N GLN A 222 -16.30 5.64 5.56
CA GLN A 222 -15.23 6.52 6.01
C GLN A 222 -13.92 5.76 6.24
N PHE A 223 -13.97 4.44 6.34
CA PHE A 223 -12.81 3.59 6.61
C PHE A 223 -12.35 2.85 5.36
N HIS A 224 -11.09 2.52 5.31
CA HIS A 224 -10.49 1.70 4.25
C HIS A 224 -9.59 0.62 4.84
N CYS A 225 -9.53 -0.51 4.16
CA CYS A 225 -8.69 -1.64 4.53
C CYS A 225 -7.27 -1.50 4.00
N SER A 226 -6.29 -1.98 4.77
CA SER A 226 -4.94 -2.28 4.31
C SER A 226 -4.41 -3.54 4.98
N LEU A 227 -3.36 -4.16 4.40
CA LEU A 227 -2.75 -5.38 4.91
C LEU A 227 -1.35 -5.10 5.46
N GLY A 228 -0.97 -5.86 6.49
CA GLY A 228 0.37 -5.88 7.04
C GLY A 228 0.81 -7.29 7.43
N ILE A 229 2.10 -7.44 7.71
CA ILE A 229 2.70 -8.67 8.20
C ILE A 229 3.55 -8.33 9.41
N SER A 230 3.46 -9.13 10.47
CA SER A 230 4.28 -8.98 11.68
C SER A 230 5.77 -9.10 11.39
N ARG A 231 6.58 -8.52 12.26
CA ARG A 231 8.04 -8.54 12.16
C ARG A 231 8.63 -9.93 12.11
N ASP A 232 8.09 -10.86 12.90
CA ASP A 232 8.48 -12.28 12.88
C ASP A 232 7.91 -13.07 11.71
N LYS A 233 6.98 -12.46 10.93
CA LYS A 233 6.31 -13.06 9.77
C LYS A 233 5.43 -14.28 10.10
N GLU A 234 4.94 -14.33 11.34
CA GLU A 234 4.01 -15.37 11.79
C GLU A 234 2.55 -14.93 11.68
N TYR A 235 2.28 -13.61 11.70
CA TYR A 235 0.95 -13.04 11.70
C TYR A 235 0.72 -12.07 10.53
N GLY A 236 -0.51 -12.04 10.05
CA GLY A 236 -1.04 -11.00 9.16
C GLY A 236 -1.91 -10.02 9.93
N PHE A 237 -2.00 -8.78 9.43
CA PHE A 237 -2.86 -7.73 9.97
C PHE A 237 -3.84 -7.25 8.91
N ILE A 238 -5.07 -6.97 9.33
CA ILE A 238 -6.05 -6.18 8.60
C ILE A 238 -6.26 -4.89 9.37
N TYR A 239 -5.88 -3.78 8.75
CA TYR A 239 -6.14 -2.45 9.28
C TYR A 239 -7.42 -1.92 8.64
N SER A 240 -8.41 -1.52 9.44
CA SER A 240 -9.51 -0.67 9.01
C SER A 240 -9.27 0.72 9.58
N SER A 241 -9.02 1.71 8.71
CA SER A 241 -8.46 2.99 9.13
C SER A 241 -9.14 4.18 8.46
N GLN A 242 -9.25 5.27 9.21
CA GLN A 242 -9.55 6.61 8.72
C GLN A 242 -8.63 7.63 9.40
N THR A 243 -8.74 8.92 9.09
CA THR A 243 -7.80 9.96 9.54
C THR A 243 -7.58 9.96 11.06
N ASN A 244 -8.64 9.77 11.86
CA ASN A 244 -8.62 9.97 13.32
C ASN A 244 -8.92 8.72 14.14
N ALA A 245 -9.15 7.57 13.50
CA ALA A 245 -9.46 6.32 14.19
C ALA A 245 -9.05 5.13 13.35
N ASN A 246 -8.73 4.02 14.00
CA ASN A 246 -8.54 2.75 13.34
C ASN A 246 -9.00 1.57 14.19
N GLU A 247 -9.14 0.43 13.53
CA GLU A 247 -9.39 -0.87 14.13
C GLU A 247 -8.45 -1.87 13.46
N ILE A 248 -7.86 -2.76 14.23
CA ILE A 248 -6.90 -3.73 13.70
C ILE A 248 -7.31 -5.13 14.12
N GLN A 249 -7.38 -6.01 13.14
CA GLN A 249 -7.47 -7.44 13.36
C GLN A 249 -6.15 -8.10 12.98
N PHE A 250 -5.81 -9.21 13.64
CA PHE A 250 -4.68 -10.04 13.28
C PHE A 250 -5.08 -11.51 13.15
N PHE A 251 -4.29 -12.26 12.43
CA PHE A 251 -4.50 -13.67 12.20
C PHE A 251 -3.17 -14.40 12.01
N PRO A 252 -3.05 -15.69 12.42
CA PRO A 252 -1.88 -16.50 12.10
C PRO A 252 -1.76 -16.71 10.59
N LEU A 253 -0.58 -16.53 10.00
CA LEU A 253 -0.36 -16.76 8.56
C LEU A 253 -0.46 -18.22 8.13
N ASN A 254 -0.41 -19.18 9.07
CA ASN A 254 -0.70 -20.60 8.83
C ASN A 254 -2.20 -20.93 8.90
N ASN A 255 -3.03 -20.05 9.48
CA ASN A 255 -4.49 -20.18 9.51
C ASN A 255 -5.17 -18.81 9.35
N PRO A 256 -5.22 -18.25 8.12
CA PRO A 256 -5.72 -16.89 7.89
C PRO A 256 -7.20 -16.66 8.21
N THR A 257 -7.98 -17.71 8.44
CA THR A 257 -9.40 -17.61 8.82
C THR A 257 -9.61 -17.33 10.30
N GLU A 258 -8.59 -17.48 11.14
CA GLU A 258 -8.64 -17.24 12.60
C GLU A 258 -8.39 -15.75 12.92
N LEU A 259 -9.34 -14.89 12.54
CA LEU A 259 -9.27 -13.45 12.80
C LEU A 259 -9.52 -13.13 14.27
N LYS A 260 -8.68 -12.28 14.85
CA LYS A 260 -8.78 -11.77 16.21
C LYS A 260 -8.73 -10.25 16.23
N LEU A 261 -9.73 -9.62 16.83
CA LEU A 261 -9.77 -8.18 17.01
C LEU A 261 -8.85 -7.76 18.17
N ILE A 262 -8.02 -6.75 17.96
CA ILE A 262 -7.19 -6.18 19.04
C ILE A 262 -8.04 -5.25 19.91
N LEU A 263 -8.51 -4.12 19.37
CA LEU A 263 -9.41 -3.21 20.04
C LEU A 263 -10.45 -2.68 19.06
N LYS A 264 -11.71 -2.54 19.52
CA LYS A 264 -12.74 -1.84 18.76
C LYS A 264 -12.35 -0.37 18.56
N ARG A 265 -12.65 0.14 17.36
CA ARG A 265 -12.42 1.56 17.03
C ARG A 265 -13.13 2.52 17.99
N LYS A 266 -12.48 3.61 18.31
CA LYS A 266 -13.02 4.74 19.06
C LYS A 266 -12.63 6.04 18.37
N LYS A 267 -13.50 7.05 18.42
CA LYS A 267 -13.20 8.38 17.90
C LYS A 267 -11.91 8.94 18.53
N LYS A 268 -11.02 9.48 17.71
CA LYS A 268 -9.70 10.01 18.09
C LYS A 268 -8.73 9.00 18.71
N HIS A 269 -9.02 7.71 18.61
CA HIS A 269 -8.09 6.67 19.05
C HIS A 269 -7.41 6.03 17.83
N LYS A 270 -6.10 6.16 17.77
CA LYS A 270 -5.22 5.53 16.78
C LYS A 270 -4.19 4.66 17.47
N TYR A 271 -3.90 3.51 16.86
CA TYR A 271 -2.84 2.65 17.34
C TYR A 271 -2.22 1.89 16.16
N TYR A 272 -0.94 1.59 16.26
CA TYR A 272 -0.14 0.86 15.30
C TYR A 272 0.53 -0.29 16.03
N VAL A 273 0.59 -1.45 15.40
CA VAL A 273 0.96 -2.68 16.09
C VAL A 273 2.00 -3.46 15.33
N ASP A 274 2.78 -4.22 16.07
CA ASP A 274 3.61 -5.29 15.54
C ASP A 274 3.68 -6.45 16.54
N ILE A 275 4.07 -7.63 16.06
CA ILE A 275 4.26 -8.84 16.85
C ILE A 275 5.65 -9.38 16.54
N PHE A 276 6.39 -9.72 17.62
CA PHE A 276 7.68 -10.35 17.52
C PHE A 276 7.89 -11.29 18.73
N ASP A 277 8.15 -12.56 18.46
CA ASP A 277 8.43 -13.59 19.47
C ASP A 277 7.37 -13.61 20.57
N ASN A 278 6.10 -13.82 20.20
CA ASN A 278 4.92 -13.82 21.05
C ASN A 278 4.69 -12.54 21.89
N THR A 279 5.47 -11.49 21.65
CA THR A 279 5.28 -10.20 22.29
C THR A 279 4.53 -9.26 21.33
N PHE A 280 3.45 -8.70 21.82
CA PHE A 280 2.67 -7.68 21.15
C PHE A 280 3.22 -6.30 21.50
N TYR A 281 3.50 -5.49 20.50
CA TYR A 281 3.94 -4.10 20.62
C TYR A 281 2.89 -3.17 20.03
N VAL A 282 2.70 -2.03 20.68
CA VAL A 282 1.70 -1.05 20.24
C VAL A 282 2.15 0.38 20.50
N MET A 283 2.15 1.17 19.44
CA MET A 283 2.24 2.62 19.52
C MET A 283 0.82 3.18 19.52
N THR A 284 0.43 3.94 20.53
CA THR A 284 -0.96 4.35 20.74
C THR A 284 -1.10 5.71 21.38
N ASN A 285 -2.19 6.40 21.04
CA ASN A 285 -2.61 7.66 21.67
C ASN A 285 -3.75 7.45 22.70
N ILE A 286 -3.97 6.23 23.16
CA ILE A 286 -5.01 5.93 24.17
C ILE A 286 -4.80 6.75 25.44
N GLY A 287 -5.87 7.26 26.01
CA GLY A 287 -5.79 8.13 27.19
C GLY A 287 -5.52 9.61 26.87
N GLY A 288 -5.71 10.04 25.61
CA GLY A 288 -5.50 11.43 25.19
C GLY A 288 -4.04 11.81 24.98
N GLN A 289 -3.21 10.85 24.63
CA GLN A 289 -1.77 11.01 24.39
C GLN A 289 -1.51 11.44 22.95
N ASP A 290 -1.62 12.74 22.66
CA ASP A 290 -1.55 13.26 21.28
C ASP A 290 -0.26 12.87 20.52
N ASN A 291 0.87 12.75 21.24
CA ASN A 291 2.19 12.42 20.67
C ASN A 291 2.54 10.93 20.73
N PHE A 292 1.61 10.08 21.12
CA PHE A 292 1.72 8.64 21.26
C PHE A 292 2.69 8.18 22.35
N SER A 293 2.45 6.96 22.82
CA SER A 293 3.35 6.17 23.67
C SER A 293 3.61 4.81 23.02
N LEU A 294 4.76 4.20 23.29
CA LEU A 294 5.04 2.83 22.90
C LEU A 294 4.84 1.91 24.10
N LYS A 295 4.07 0.84 23.90
CA LYS A 295 3.72 -0.15 24.92
C LYS A 295 3.88 -1.57 24.40
N TYR A 296 3.85 -2.56 25.29
CA TYR A 296 3.90 -3.98 24.94
C TYR A 296 3.07 -4.83 25.91
N SER A 297 2.77 -6.05 25.51
CA SER A 297 2.19 -7.11 26.35
C SER A 297 2.48 -8.48 25.76
N ASP A 298 2.15 -9.54 26.50
CA ASP A 298 2.00 -10.86 25.89
C ASP A 298 0.91 -10.82 24.82
N LEU A 299 1.11 -11.57 23.74
CA LEU A 299 0.15 -11.65 22.64
C LEU A 299 -1.22 -12.18 23.10
N SER A 300 -1.24 -13.10 24.04
CA SER A 300 -2.49 -13.68 24.59
C SER A 300 -3.42 -12.66 25.24
N VAL A 301 -2.89 -11.53 25.67
CA VAL A 301 -3.64 -10.45 26.33
C VAL A 301 -3.61 -9.11 25.59
N CYS A 302 -3.24 -9.13 24.31
CA CYS A 302 -3.12 -7.93 23.48
C CYS A 302 -4.43 -7.11 23.35
N HIS A 303 -5.59 -7.77 23.50
CA HIS A 303 -6.93 -7.16 23.49
C HIS A 303 -7.32 -6.47 24.82
N HIS A 304 -6.49 -6.59 25.85
CA HIS A 304 -6.70 -5.94 27.15
C HIS A 304 -5.73 -4.77 27.35
N PHE A 305 -6.11 -3.57 26.87
CA PHE A 305 -5.22 -2.39 26.91
C PHE A 305 -4.74 -2.02 28.33
N LYS A 306 -5.47 -2.38 29.39
CA LYS A 306 -5.05 -2.19 30.79
C LYS A 306 -3.84 -3.04 31.19
N LYS A 307 -3.55 -4.11 30.45
CA LYS A 307 -2.40 -5.00 30.67
C LYS A 307 -1.17 -4.56 29.86
N TRP A 308 -1.28 -3.52 29.02
CA TRP A 308 -0.14 -3.02 28.25
C TRP A 308 0.85 -2.28 29.14
N LYS A 309 2.09 -2.75 29.16
CA LYS A 309 3.20 -2.13 29.88
C LYS A 309 3.85 -1.05 29.00
N THR A 310 4.30 0.04 29.61
CA THR A 310 4.91 1.16 28.87
C THR A 310 6.39 0.92 28.67
N ILE A 311 6.85 0.99 27.40
CA ILE A 311 8.26 1.04 27.01
C ILE A 311 8.72 2.51 26.99
N LEU A 312 7.97 3.37 26.28
CA LEU A 312 8.25 4.79 26.16
C LEU A 312 6.99 5.59 26.39
N LYS A 313 7.05 6.49 27.38
CA LYS A 313 5.95 7.41 27.72
C LYS A 313 5.83 8.50 26.65
N GLU A 314 4.60 9.02 26.49
CA GLU A 314 4.36 10.23 25.73
C GLU A 314 5.23 11.39 26.23
N SER A 315 5.58 12.28 25.32
CA SER A 315 6.28 13.52 25.62
C SER A 315 5.72 14.66 24.77
N LYS A 316 5.49 15.84 25.36
CA LYS A 316 5.06 17.05 24.61
C LYS A 316 6.11 17.52 23.58
N LYS A 317 7.38 17.13 23.77
CA LYS A 317 8.50 17.54 22.89
C LYS A 317 8.78 16.53 21.78
N ARG A 318 8.23 15.31 21.87
CA ARG A 318 8.54 14.21 20.95
C ARG A 318 7.27 13.55 20.46
N TYR A 319 7.04 13.57 19.15
CA TYR A 319 5.98 12.87 18.45
C TYR A 319 6.52 11.56 17.88
N LEU A 320 5.87 10.43 18.19
CA LEU A 320 6.24 9.12 17.62
C LEU A 320 5.57 8.97 16.27
N LEU A 321 6.36 8.67 15.22
CA LEU A 321 5.91 8.50 13.84
C LEU A 321 5.73 7.03 13.50
N ASP A 322 6.73 6.19 13.83
CA ASP A 322 6.75 4.76 13.52
C ASP A 322 7.72 4.02 14.45
N PHE A 323 7.67 2.69 14.44
CA PHE A 323 8.61 1.85 15.18
C PHE A 323 8.94 0.56 14.44
N GLU A 324 10.17 0.09 14.57
CA GLU A 324 10.66 -1.19 14.08
C GLU A 324 11.29 -2.02 15.19
N ILE A 325 10.90 -3.30 15.28
CA ILE A 325 11.37 -4.22 16.31
C ILE A 325 12.50 -5.08 15.78
N PHE A 326 13.55 -5.18 16.55
CA PHE A 326 14.69 -6.07 16.32
C PHE A 326 14.94 -6.94 17.56
N LYS A 327 15.66 -8.02 17.42
CA LYS A 327 15.95 -8.96 18.51
C LYS A 327 16.46 -8.31 19.80
N ASN A 328 17.31 -7.29 19.70
CA ASN A 328 17.98 -6.68 20.84
C ASN A 328 17.66 -5.17 21.02
N HIS A 329 16.88 -4.58 20.14
CA HIS A 329 16.55 -3.16 20.19
C HIS A 329 15.27 -2.85 19.40
N ILE A 330 14.69 -1.69 19.71
CA ILE A 330 13.58 -1.11 18.96
C ILE A 330 14.09 0.22 18.39
N LEU A 331 13.84 0.46 17.12
CA LEU A 331 14.06 1.76 16.50
C LEU A 331 12.73 2.49 16.42
N LEU A 332 12.72 3.76 16.79
CA LEU A 332 11.57 4.64 16.65
C LEU A 332 11.92 5.78 15.71
N ASP A 333 11.08 5.99 14.71
CA ASP A 333 11.08 7.23 13.96
C ASP A 333 10.33 8.28 14.78
N VAL A 334 11.00 9.36 15.15
CA VAL A 334 10.45 10.38 16.02
C VAL A 334 10.66 11.78 15.44
N ARG A 335 9.77 12.68 15.79
CA ARG A 335 9.99 14.12 15.59
C ARG A 335 10.15 14.79 16.93
N GLU A 336 11.35 15.29 17.20
CA GLU A 336 11.65 15.98 18.44
C GLU A 336 12.10 17.41 18.15
N ASN A 337 11.51 18.38 18.86
CA ASN A 337 11.71 19.81 18.60
C ASN A 337 11.52 20.20 17.11
N GLY A 338 10.58 19.53 16.41
CA GLY A 338 10.29 19.76 15.00
C GLY A 338 11.19 19.03 13.99
N LEU A 339 12.25 18.38 14.42
CA LEU A 339 13.22 17.68 13.55
C LEU A 339 13.02 16.17 13.58
N PRO A 340 13.09 15.46 12.42
CA PRO A 340 13.08 14.01 12.39
C PRO A 340 14.37 13.43 12.98
N GLN A 341 14.23 12.40 13.82
CA GLN A 341 15.34 11.69 14.45
C GLN A 341 15.00 10.20 14.59
N ILE A 342 16.00 9.36 14.76
CA ILE A 342 15.86 7.95 15.07
C ILE A 342 16.28 7.71 16.51
N LEU A 343 15.34 7.27 17.35
CA LEU A 343 15.58 6.90 18.73
C LEU A 343 15.73 5.37 18.82
N LYS A 344 16.86 4.91 19.33
CA LYS A 344 17.12 3.50 19.57
C LYS A 344 16.90 3.15 21.03
N ILE A 345 16.08 2.15 21.29
CA ILE A 345 15.82 1.61 22.64
C ILE A 345 16.41 0.21 22.74
N ASN A 346 17.23 -0.03 23.74
CA ASN A 346 17.74 -1.36 24.05
C ASN A 346 16.62 -2.21 24.69
N SER A 347 16.27 -3.35 24.09
CA SER A 347 15.17 -4.20 24.56
C SER A 347 15.44 -4.91 25.90
N LYS A 348 16.71 -4.98 26.35
CA LYS A 348 17.08 -5.67 27.61
C LYS A 348 16.99 -4.75 28.83
N ASN A 349 17.43 -3.51 28.73
CA ASN A 349 17.54 -2.60 29.87
C ASN A 349 16.76 -1.28 29.73
N GLY A 350 16.05 -1.09 28.59
CA GLY A 350 15.29 0.13 28.34
C GLY A 350 16.13 1.39 28.08
N ALA A 351 17.46 1.29 28.10
CA ALA A 351 18.31 2.43 27.77
C ALA A 351 18.05 2.89 26.33
N HIS A 352 18.04 4.21 26.12
CA HIS A 352 17.77 4.80 24.81
C HIS A 352 18.82 5.83 24.44
N GLU A 353 19.11 5.90 23.14
CA GLU A 353 20.06 6.82 22.51
C GLU A 353 19.52 7.30 21.16
N TYR A 354 19.95 8.51 20.72
CA TYR A 354 19.63 9.08 19.41
C TYR A 354 20.69 8.72 18.37
#